data_2d45495d3af78e16f5d4e410e6ead64a
#
_entry.id   2d45495d3af78e16f5d4e410e6ead64a
#
_cell.length_a   1.000
_cell.length_b   1.000
_cell.length_c   1.000
_cell.angle_alpha   90.00
_cell.angle_beta   90.00
_cell.angle_gamma   90.00
#
_symmetry.space_group_name_H-M   'P 1'
#
loop_
_entity.id
_entity.type
_entity.pdbx_description
1 polymer ?
#
loop_
_entity_poly.entity_id
_entity_poly.type
_entity_poly.pdbx_seq_one_letter_code
_entity_poly.pdbx_strand_id
1 'polypeptide(L)'
;MTTNPFYNEILTEHNIRPEFKHDLPDADLVLDGVNPSCGDEIQLQLKLDGDTIADGAFVGDGCAISQASTDIMLGMIVGKSREEALRLGDLFLRMIRGEASEEEIDSLEEASALRDVSHMPARVKCAMLGWRTLREALGEKTPS
;
A
#
# COMPACT_ATOMS: atom_id res chain seq x y z
N MET A 1 -19.82 -15.64 -8.68
CA MET A 1 -19.47 -15.24 -8.83
C MET A 1 -18.37 -14.94 -9.29
N THR A 2 -18.18 -14.35 -9.56
CA THR A 2 -17.14 -14.20 -10.29
C THR A 2 -16.24 -13.27 -9.80
N THR A 3 -15.12 -13.58 -9.44
CA THR A 3 -14.10 -12.75 -9.11
C THR A 3 -13.64 -12.07 -10.34
N ASN A 4 -13.28 -10.87 -10.24
CA ASN A 4 -12.67 -10.13 -11.31
C ASN A 4 -11.32 -10.80 -11.63
N PRO A 5 -11.16 -11.40 -12.82
CA PRO A 5 -9.92 -12.12 -13.14
C PRO A 5 -8.70 -11.20 -13.10
N PHE A 6 -8.88 -9.95 -13.51
CA PHE A 6 -7.79 -8.98 -13.50
C PHE A 6 -7.31 -8.74 -12.07
N TYR A 7 -8.26 -8.60 -11.15
CA TYR A 7 -7.97 -8.44 -9.74
C TYR A 7 -7.11 -9.61 -9.23
N ASN A 8 -7.52 -10.83 -9.55
CA ASN A 8 -6.80 -12.01 -9.12
C ASN A 8 -5.40 -12.09 -9.70
N GLU A 9 -5.27 -11.74 -10.96
CA GLU A 9 -3.97 -11.82 -11.63
C GLU A 9 -2.96 -10.86 -11.04
N ILE A 10 -3.38 -9.63 -10.83
CA ILE A 10 -2.48 -8.62 -10.31
C ILE A 10 -2.05 -8.96 -8.88
N LEU A 11 -3.00 -9.33 -8.04
CA LEU A 11 -2.66 -9.67 -6.66
C LEU A 11 -1.78 -10.90 -6.59
N THR A 12 -2.06 -11.88 -7.43
CA THR A 12 -1.27 -13.10 -7.46
C THR A 12 0.18 -12.80 -7.86
N GLU A 13 0.35 -11.96 -8.87
CA GLU A 13 1.68 -11.63 -9.33
C GLU A 13 2.49 -10.93 -8.23
N HIS A 14 1.88 -10.00 -7.52
CA HIS A 14 2.59 -9.30 -6.45
C HIS A 14 2.86 -10.20 -5.24
N ASN A 15 2.13 -11.28 -5.09
CA ASN A 15 2.38 -12.24 -4.03
C ASN A 15 3.48 -13.23 -4.39
N ILE A 16 3.52 -13.66 -5.64
CA ILE A 16 4.50 -14.65 -6.07
C ILE A 16 5.85 -14.01 -6.32
N ARG A 17 5.85 -12.81 -6.90
CA ARG A 17 7.07 -12.10 -7.27
C ARG A 17 7.05 -10.67 -6.76
N PRO A 18 7.02 -10.48 -5.45
CA PRO A 18 7.01 -9.11 -4.93
C PRO A 18 8.33 -8.44 -5.26
N GLU A 19 8.24 -7.25 -5.79
CA GLU A 19 9.41 -6.50 -6.20
C GLU A 19 10.11 -5.85 -5.01
N PHE A 20 9.35 -5.51 -3.99
CA PHE A 20 9.84 -4.69 -2.90
C PHE A 20 9.94 -5.41 -1.57
N LYS A 21 9.73 -6.72 -1.55
CA LYS A 21 9.76 -7.46 -0.30
C LYS A 21 11.18 -7.93 0.02
N HIS A 22 11.95 -7.02 0.58
CA HIS A 22 13.34 -7.30 0.98
C HIS A 22 13.77 -6.21 1.96
N ASP A 23 14.93 -6.38 2.57
CA ASP A 23 15.48 -5.35 3.45
C ASP A 23 16.13 -4.24 2.64
N LEU A 24 16.12 -3.05 3.21
CA LEU A 24 16.75 -1.88 2.62
C LEU A 24 17.70 -1.32 3.68
N PRO A 25 18.96 -1.80 3.71
CA PRO A 25 19.87 -1.48 4.83
C PRO A 25 20.14 -0.01 5.06
N ASP A 26 20.07 0.81 4.02
CA ASP A 26 20.34 2.25 4.18
C ASP A 26 19.05 3.08 4.20
N ALA A 27 17.96 2.50 4.65
CA ALA A 27 16.70 3.23 4.76
C ALA A 27 16.82 4.37 5.77
N ASP A 28 16.18 5.49 5.44
CA ASP A 28 16.12 6.64 6.32
C ASP A 28 14.93 6.57 7.27
N LEU A 29 13.85 5.90 6.84
CA LEU A 29 12.65 5.72 7.65
C LEU A 29 12.34 4.24 7.75
N VAL A 30 12.10 3.78 8.97
CA VAL A 30 11.70 2.40 9.21
C VAL A 30 10.54 2.45 10.19
N LEU A 31 9.42 1.89 9.80
CA LEU A 31 8.23 1.93 10.64
C LEU A 31 7.46 0.62 10.56
N ASP A 32 7.06 0.13 11.72
CA ASP A 32 6.27 -1.09 11.79
C ASP A 32 4.79 -0.78 11.70
N GLY A 33 4.06 -1.59 10.96
CA GLY A 33 2.62 -1.51 10.89
C GLY A 33 2.02 -2.85 11.28
N VAL A 34 0.96 -2.82 12.04
CA VAL A 34 0.34 -4.04 12.55
C VAL A 34 -1.17 -3.97 12.37
N ASN A 35 -1.75 -5.08 11.93
CA ASN A 35 -3.19 -5.25 11.90
C ASN A 35 -3.53 -6.42 12.83
N PRO A 36 -3.83 -6.13 14.09
CA PRO A 36 -4.03 -7.23 15.06
C PRO A 36 -5.22 -8.11 14.74
N SER A 37 -6.20 -7.60 14.00
CA SER A 37 -7.39 -8.40 13.66
C SER A 37 -7.05 -9.61 12.82
N CYS A 38 -6.03 -9.50 11.95
CA CYS A 38 -5.67 -10.57 11.03
C CYS A 38 -4.28 -11.13 11.29
N GLY A 39 -3.55 -10.56 12.22
CA GLY A 39 -2.18 -10.97 12.47
C GLY A 39 -1.20 -10.50 11.42
N ASP A 40 -1.60 -9.54 10.59
CA ASP A 40 -0.69 -8.97 9.59
C ASP A 40 0.30 -8.03 10.26
N GLU A 41 1.56 -8.08 9.85
CA GLU A 41 2.52 -7.07 10.28
C GLU A 41 3.52 -6.85 9.18
N ILE A 42 3.90 -5.60 9.01
CA ILE A 42 4.90 -5.23 8.02
C ILE A 42 5.87 -4.24 8.64
N GLN A 43 7.07 -4.23 8.12
CA GLN A 43 8.02 -3.17 8.44
C GLN A 43 8.31 -2.44 7.14
N LEU A 44 7.94 -1.19 7.08
CA LEU A 44 8.13 -0.37 5.89
C LEU A 44 9.47 0.35 6.00
N GLN A 45 10.27 0.30 4.94
CA GLN A 45 11.60 0.89 4.91
C GLN A 45 11.69 1.80 3.70
N LEU A 46 12.01 3.06 3.93
CA LEU A 46 12.07 4.05 2.86
C LEU A 46 13.40 4.79 2.87
N LYS A 47 13.93 5.02 1.69
CA LYS A 47 15.11 5.86 1.52
C LYS A 47 14.67 7.17 0.89
N LEU A 48 15.13 8.28 1.45
CA LEU A 48 14.71 9.59 0.99
C LEU A 48 15.89 10.33 0.35
N ASP A 49 15.55 11.12 -0.66
CA ASP A 49 16.50 12.05 -1.27
C ASP A 49 15.79 13.39 -1.28
N GLY A 50 16.01 14.18 -0.22
CA GLY A 50 15.26 15.41 -0.03
C GLY A 50 13.80 15.06 0.17
N ASP A 51 12.94 15.61 -0.67
CA ASP A 51 11.49 15.36 -0.61
C ASP A 51 11.06 14.18 -1.46
N THR A 52 11.99 13.51 -2.12
CA THR A 52 11.67 12.40 -3.01
C THR A 52 11.92 11.07 -2.32
N ILE A 53 11.02 10.13 -2.54
CA ILE A 53 11.19 8.77 -2.04
C ILE A 53 12.06 8.04 -3.06
N ALA A 54 13.34 7.91 -2.73
CA ALA A 54 14.32 7.37 -3.68
C ALA A 54 14.22 5.87 -3.83
N ASP A 55 13.83 5.17 -2.76
CA ASP A 55 13.71 3.72 -2.81
C ASP A 55 12.81 3.28 -1.65
N GLY A 56 12.32 2.06 -1.71
CA GLY A 56 11.48 1.53 -0.65
C GLY A 56 11.49 0.03 -0.65
N ALA A 57 11.15 -0.53 0.50
CA ALA A 57 11.09 -1.97 0.66
C ALA A 57 10.20 -2.29 1.85
N PHE A 58 9.82 -3.54 1.99
CA PHE A 58 9.09 -3.98 3.18
C PHE A 58 9.43 -5.43 3.48
N VAL A 59 9.30 -5.79 4.75
CA VAL A 59 9.39 -7.18 5.16
C VAL A 59 8.25 -7.42 6.14
N GLY A 60 7.96 -8.66 6.44
CA GLY A 60 6.91 -9.01 7.39
C GLY A 60 6.04 -10.12 6.87
N ASP A 61 5.04 -10.46 7.66
CA ASP A 61 4.11 -11.54 7.35
C ASP A 61 2.68 -11.02 7.35
N GLY A 62 1.87 -11.60 6.51
CA GLY A 62 0.48 -11.22 6.46
C GLY A 62 -0.25 -11.98 5.37
N CYS A 63 -1.51 -11.65 5.21
CA CYS A 63 -2.32 -12.30 4.19
C CYS A 63 -1.93 -11.81 2.80
N ALA A 64 -2.42 -12.51 1.79
CA ALA A 64 -2.10 -12.17 0.41
C ALA A 64 -2.49 -10.74 0.08
N ILE A 65 -3.60 -10.25 0.62
CA ILE A 65 -4.07 -8.90 0.35
C ILE A 65 -3.11 -7.84 0.92
N SER A 66 -2.68 -8.00 2.16
CA SER A 66 -1.80 -7.01 2.78
C SER A 66 -0.44 -6.99 2.09
N GLN A 67 0.08 -8.15 1.73
CA GLN A 67 1.38 -8.24 1.07
C GLN A 67 1.32 -7.63 -0.33
N ALA A 68 0.31 -7.98 -1.11
CA ALA A 68 0.18 -7.45 -2.46
C ALA A 68 -0.07 -5.94 -2.45
N SER A 69 -0.90 -5.48 -1.54
CA SER A 69 -1.22 -4.06 -1.45
C SER A 69 0.04 -3.24 -1.15
N THR A 70 0.88 -3.72 -0.23
CA THR A 70 2.10 -3.01 0.13
C THR A 70 3.08 -2.99 -1.03
N ASP A 71 3.22 -4.11 -1.74
CA ASP A 71 4.11 -4.18 -2.89
C ASP A 71 3.65 -3.24 -4.00
N ILE A 72 2.35 -3.22 -4.28
CA ILE A 72 1.77 -2.32 -5.28
C ILE A 72 2.02 -0.87 -4.88
N MET A 73 1.80 -0.55 -3.61
CA MET A 73 2.02 0.79 -3.11
C MET A 73 3.44 1.27 -3.38
N LEU A 74 4.42 0.43 -3.04
CA LEU A 74 5.81 0.82 -3.23
C LEU A 74 6.14 1.03 -4.70
N GLY A 75 5.57 0.23 -5.59
CA GLY A 75 5.76 0.44 -7.01
C GLY A 75 5.22 1.77 -7.49
N MET A 76 4.23 2.31 -6.81
CA MET A 76 3.64 3.58 -7.19
C MET A 76 4.37 4.78 -6.60
N ILE A 77 4.89 4.65 -5.38
CA ILE A 77 5.43 5.82 -4.69
C ILE A 77 6.92 6.02 -4.83
N VAL A 78 7.67 4.98 -5.16
CA VAL A 78 9.12 5.12 -5.35
C VAL A 78 9.33 6.05 -6.55
N GLY A 79 10.16 7.06 -6.36
CA GLY A 79 10.38 8.08 -7.38
C GLY A 79 9.46 9.27 -7.27
N LYS A 80 8.49 9.25 -6.36
CA LYS A 80 7.56 10.36 -6.19
C LYS A 80 7.96 11.20 -4.99
N SER A 81 7.44 12.42 -4.94
CA SER A 81 7.66 13.28 -3.78
C SER A 81 6.83 12.78 -2.62
N ARG A 82 7.20 13.21 -1.41
CA ARG A 82 6.41 12.90 -0.22
C ARG A 82 4.96 13.35 -0.39
N GLU A 83 4.79 14.56 -0.93
CA GLU A 83 3.46 15.12 -1.12
C GLU A 83 2.63 14.27 -2.05
N GLU A 84 3.22 13.84 -3.16
CA GLU A 84 2.50 13.00 -4.12
C GLU A 84 2.18 11.64 -3.53
N ALA A 85 3.11 11.06 -2.77
CA ALA A 85 2.87 9.77 -2.13
C ALA A 85 1.71 9.87 -1.15
N LEU A 86 1.65 10.97 -0.38
CA LEU A 86 0.55 11.17 0.57
C LEU A 86 -0.78 11.36 -0.16
N ARG A 87 -0.75 12.06 -1.29
CA ARG A 87 -1.96 12.25 -2.11
C ARG A 87 -2.48 10.92 -2.62
N LEU A 88 -1.58 10.08 -3.12
CA LEU A 88 -1.96 8.75 -3.61
C LEU A 88 -2.50 7.88 -2.48
N GLY A 89 -1.88 7.99 -1.30
CA GLY A 89 -2.35 7.25 -0.14
C GLY A 89 -3.76 7.65 0.27
N ASP A 90 -4.03 8.95 0.31
CA ASP A 90 -5.36 9.42 0.63
C ASP A 90 -6.38 8.93 -0.39
N LEU A 91 -6.01 8.98 -1.66
CA LEU A 91 -6.90 8.53 -2.72
C LEU A 91 -7.19 7.04 -2.62
N PHE A 92 -6.16 6.24 -2.31
CA PHE A 92 -6.35 4.81 -2.12
C PHE A 92 -7.33 4.53 -0.97
N LEU A 93 -7.15 5.23 0.16
CA LEU A 93 -8.02 5.02 1.31
C LEU A 93 -9.46 5.42 0.98
N ARG A 94 -9.65 6.47 0.19
CA ARG A 94 -10.99 6.87 -0.24
C ARG A 94 -11.60 5.81 -1.16
N MET A 95 -10.81 5.23 -2.05
CA MET A 95 -11.30 4.16 -2.92
C MET A 95 -11.80 2.97 -2.09
N ILE A 96 -11.02 2.58 -1.08
CA ILE A 96 -11.39 1.44 -0.25
C ILE A 96 -12.68 1.72 0.54
N ARG A 97 -12.94 3.00 0.86
CA ARG A 97 -14.17 3.39 1.54
C ARG A 97 -15.34 3.57 0.60
N GLY A 98 -15.12 3.41 -0.70
CA GLY A 98 -16.18 3.61 -1.68
C GLY A 98 -16.47 5.07 -1.97
N GLU A 99 -15.50 5.95 -1.73
CA GLU A 99 -15.69 7.39 -1.86
C GLU A 99 -14.92 8.02 -3.01
N ALA A 100 -14.28 7.22 -3.85
CA ALA A 100 -13.53 7.75 -4.98
C ALA A 100 -14.33 7.62 -6.27
N SER A 101 -14.15 8.57 -7.18
CA SER A 101 -14.79 8.51 -8.49
C SER A 101 -14.08 7.52 -9.39
N GLU A 102 -14.70 7.15 -10.51
CA GLU A 102 -14.05 6.23 -11.44
C GLU A 102 -12.77 6.82 -12.02
N GLU A 103 -12.74 8.11 -12.27
CA GLU A 103 -11.51 8.74 -12.73
C GLU A 103 -10.41 8.66 -11.71
N GLU A 104 -10.76 8.88 -10.46
CA GLU A 104 -9.78 8.79 -9.36
C GLU A 104 -9.26 7.37 -9.22
N ILE A 105 -10.15 6.39 -9.32
CA ILE A 105 -9.74 4.99 -9.21
C ILE A 105 -8.81 4.62 -10.35
N ASP A 106 -9.11 5.09 -11.57
CA ASP A 106 -8.26 4.80 -12.72
C ASP A 106 -6.86 5.37 -12.54
N SER A 107 -6.75 6.53 -11.87
CA SER A 107 -5.45 7.14 -11.66
C SER A 107 -4.57 6.35 -10.70
N LEU A 108 -5.15 5.42 -9.97
CA LEU A 108 -4.40 4.57 -9.04
C LEU A 108 -3.73 3.38 -9.74
N GLU A 109 -3.90 3.26 -11.04
CA GLU A 109 -3.22 2.23 -11.84
C GLU A 109 -3.41 0.84 -11.24
N GLU A 110 -2.34 0.11 -10.93
CA GLU A 110 -2.47 -1.25 -10.41
C GLU A 110 -3.21 -1.31 -9.08
N ALA A 111 -3.13 -0.26 -8.28
CA ALA A 111 -3.83 -0.26 -7.01
C ALA A 111 -5.35 -0.30 -7.18
N SER A 112 -5.84 0.07 -8.37
CA SER A 112 -7.27 -0.02 -8.64
C SER A 112 -7.76 -1.48 -8.61
N ALA A 113 -6.85 -2.44 -8.72
CA ALA A 113 -7.21 -3.85 -8.61
C ALA A 113 -7.75 -4.21 -7.23
N LEU A 114 -7.51 -3.34 -6.25
CA LEU A 114 -7.99 -3.58 -4.89
C LEU A 114 -9.34 -2.94 -4.61
N ARG A 115 -9.96 -2.33 -5.63
CA ARG A 115 -11.22 -1.62 -5.43
C ARG A 115 -12.33 -2.51 -4.86
N ASP A 116 -12.36 -3.76 -5.26
CA ASP A 116 -13.42 -4.66 -4.82
C ASP A 116 -13.27 -5.07 -3.36
N VAL A 117 -12.10 -4.80 -2.76
CA VAL A 117 -11.91 -5.09 -1.34
C VAL A 117 -12.87 -4.26 -0.50
N SER A 118 -13.38 -3.13 -1.02
CA SER A 118 -14.35 -2.33 -0.30
C SER A 118 -15.59 -3.13 0.05
N HIS A 119 -15.85 -4.22 -0.68
CA HIS A 119 -17.00 -5.09 -0.42
C HIS A 119 -16.64 -6.28 0.47
N MET A 120 -15.44 -6.32 0.99
CA MET A 120 -14.97 -7.41 1.83
C MET A 120 -14.48 -6.85 3.16
N PRO A 121 -15.40 -6.58 4.09
CA PRO A 121 -15.03 -5.88 5.33
C PRO A 121 -13.87 -6.50 6.09
N ALA A 122 -13.77 -7.83 6.05
CA ALA A 122 -12.69 -8.50 6.76
C ALA A 122 -11.32 -8.23 6.14
N ARG A 123 -11.30 -7.77 4.89
CA ARG A 123 -10.03 -7.54 4.19
C ARG A 123 -9.67 -6.06 4.04
N VAL A 124 -10.59 -5.17 4.39
CA VAL A 124 -10.35 -3.73 4.24
C VAL A 124 -9.09 -3.32 5.01
N LYS A 125 -8.98 -3.75 6.26
CA LYS A 125 -7.83 -3.38 7.07
C LYS A 125 -6.53 -3.98 6.53
N CYS A 126 -6.62 -5.16 5.93
CA CYS A 126 -5.45 -5.79 5.32
C CYS A 126 -4.95 -4.94 4.16
N ALA A 127 -5.85 -4.50 3.30
CA ALA A 127 -5.48 -3.70 2.14
C ALA A 127 -4.91 -2.35 2.55
N MET A 128 -5.38 -1.80 3.66
CA MET A 128 -4.98 -0.47 4.08
C MET A 128 -3.69 -0.42 4.90
N LEU A 129 -3.23 -1.56 5.36
CA LEU A 129 -2.11 -1.60 6.32
C LEU A 129 -0.87 -0.87 5.81
N GLY A 130 -0.39 -1.21 4.62
CA GLY A 130 0.80 -0.59 4.08
C GLY A 130 0.62 0.90 3.85
N TRP A 131 -0.55 1.29 3.34
CA TRP A 131 -0.82 2.70 3.04
C TRP A 131 -0.91 3.54 4.30
N ARG A 132 -1.48 3.00 5.37
CA ARG A 132 -1.52 3.70 6.64
C ARG A 132 -0.14 3.85 7.25
N THR A 133 0.66 2.79 7.15
CA THR A 133 2.03 2.83 7.65
C THR A 133 2.84 3.86 6.88
N LEU A 134 2.61 3.96 5.57
CA LEU A 134 3.28 4.98 4.76
C LEU A 134 2.96 6.38 5.25
N ARG A 135 1.70 6.66 5.54
CA ARG A 135 1.31 7.98 6.03
C ARG A 135 2.04 8.32 7.32
N GLU A 136 2.10 7.37 8.23
CA GLU A 136 2.81 7.59 9.49
C GLU A 136 4.29 7.81 9.25
N ALA A 137 4.89 7.01 8.37
CA ALA A 137 6.32 7.12 8.09
C ALA A 137 6.67 8.48 7.51
N LEU A 138 5.80 9.04 6.69
CA LEU A 138 6.05 10.33 6.08
C LEU A 138 5.68 11.50 6.99
N GLY A 139 5.27 11.21 8.23
CA GLY A 139 5.00 12.25 9.21
C GLY A 139 3.69 12.94 9.04
N GLU A 140 2.75 12.31 8.34
CA GLU A 140 1.43 12.89 8.24
C GLU A 140 0.77 12.74 9.56
N LYS A 141 0.63 13.82 10.26
CA LYS A 141 -0.12 13.76 11.43
C LYS A 141 -1.50 13.84 11.05
N THR A 142 -2.15 12.83 11.28
CA THR A 142 -3.53 12.99 11.30
C THR A 142 -3.73 14.08 12.19
N PRO A 143 -4.46 14.95 11.84
CA PRO A 143 -4.89 15.94 12.74
C PRO A 143 -5.47 15.17 13.76
N SER A 144 -4.91 15.00 14.50
CA SER A 144 -5.43 14.35 15.53
C SER A 144 -6.49 15.02 15.93
#